data_2cbbbd77ee2e9872aaa8abf7d2cf8ee5
#
_entry.id   2cbbbd77ee2e9872aaa8abf7d2cf8ee5
#
_cell.length_a   1.000
_cell.length_b   1.000
_cell.length_c   1.000
_cell.angle_alpha   90.00
_cell.angle_beta   90.00
_cell.angle_gamma   90.00
#
_symmetry.space_group_name_H-M   'P 1'
#
loop_
_entity.id
_entity.type
_entity.pdbx_description
1 polymer ?
#
loop_
_entity_poly.entity_id
_entity_poly.type
_entity_poly.pdbx_seq_one_letter_code
_entity_poly.pdbx_strand_id
1 'polypeptide(L)'
;EIRSILDQGPDLPGTERILSLLGCPRVSESLLEGLRIYSDYLPKATEHPFSPGQRYLHFLWDAFDRALLSLSMPIAFPFRRMIAERLFSRCGKNFNAEGNIRFNFGQLLAVGDDVFLNRGSFIDTKGGVMIGNAVGIGEFVRIFTHAHSESIHSVRTYSPVTIQDYAKV
;
A
#
# COMPACT_ATOMS: atom_id res chain seq x y z
N GLU A 1 -3.20 3.88 20.63
CA GLU A 1 -4.42 3.12 20.30
C GLU A 1 -4.35 2.50 18.91
N ILE A 2 -4.20 3.28 17.80
CA ILE A 2 -4.12 2.74 16.43
C ILE A 2 -3.05 1.66 16.30
N ARG A 3 -1.83 1.92 16.79
CA ARG A 3 -0.75 0.92 16.76
C ARG A 3 -1.15 -0.38 17.44
N SER A 4 -1.78 -0.32 18.60
CA SER A 4 -2.22 -1.52 19.34
C SER A 4 -3.25 -2.34 18.57
N ILE A 5 -4.19 -1.69 17.86
CA ILE A 5 -5.17 -2.37 17.01
C ILE A 5 -4.46 -3.05 15.82
N LEU A 6 -3.54 -2.35 15.18
CA LEU A 6 -2.80 -2.88 14.03
C LEU A 6 -1.87 -4.06 14.43
N ASP A 7 -1.29 -4.04 15.64
CA ASP A 7 -0.41 -5.11 16.15
C ASP A 7 -1.17 -6.42 16.41
N GLN A 8 -2.45 -6.33 16.73
CA GLN A 8 -3.33 -7.49 16.90
C GLN A 8 -3.83 -8.09 15.57
N GLY A 9 -3.57 -7.38 14.47
CA GLY A 9 -4.13 -7.66 13.16
C GLY A 9 -5.50 -6.99 13.01
N PRO A 10 -5.68 -6.07 12.05
CA PRO A 10 -6.93 -5.35 11.91
C PRO A 10 -8.06 -6.30 11.52
N ASP A 11 -9.08 -6.31 12.35
CA ASP A 11 -10.39 -6.92 12.13
C ASP A 11 -11.42 -5.83 11.81
N LEU A 12 -12.68 -6.21 11.68
CA LEU A 12 -13.76 -5.27 11.37
C LEU A 12 -13.90 -4.20 12.47
N PRO A 13 -14.08 -4.54 13.76
CA PRO A 13 -14.18 -3.53 14.84
C PRO A 13 -12.95 -2.62 14.93
N GLY A 14 -11.77 -3.19 14.80
CA GLY A 14 -10.52 -2.44 14.82
C GLY A 14 -10.41 -1.46 13.64
N THR A 15 -10.84 -1.88 12.46
CA THR A 15 -10.87 -1.03 11.27
C THR A 15 -11.84 0.13 11.43
N GLU A 16 -13.07 -0.11 11.90
CA GLU A 16 -14.04 0.95 12.22
C GLU A 16 -13.49 1.94 13.24
N ARG A 17 -12.84 1.43 14.28
CA ARG A 17 -12.25 2.27 15.32
C ARG A 17 -11.14 3.15 14.76
N ILE A 18 -10.26 2.62 13.91
CA ILE A 18 -9.20 3.40 13.24
C ILE A 18 -9.82 4.50 12.37
N LEU A 19 -10.82 4.16 11.54
CA LEU A 19 -11.50 5.14 10.70
C LEU A 19 -12.11 6.28 11.54
N SER A 20 -12.74 5.95 12.65
CA SER A 20 -13.31 6.93 13.58
C SER A 20 -12.24 7.84 14.18
N LEU A 21 -11.10 7.29 14.61
CA LEU A 21 -9.97 8.07 15.16
C LEU A 21 -9.33 8.99 14.11
N LEU A 22 -9.38 8.61 12.85
CA LEU A 22 -8.89 9.41 11.73
C LEU A 22 -9.89 10.48 11.27
N GLY A 23 -11.09 10.52 11.85
CA GLY A 23 -12.15 11.44 11.41
C GLY A 23 -12.78 11.06 10.07
N CYS A 24 -12.66 9.82 9.66
CA CYS A 24 -13.32 9.33 8.45
C CYS A 24 -14.83 9.16 8.66
N PRO A 25 -15.65 9.33 7.61
CA PRO A 25 -17.07 8.98 7.68
C PRO A 25 -17.29 7.54 8.12
N ARG A 26 -18.39 7.29 8.82
CA ARG A 26 -18.79 5.91 9.17
C ARG A 26 -19.01 5.08 7.92
N VAL A 27 -18.44 3.89 7.94
CA VAL A 27 -18.64 2.86 6.91
C VAL A 27 -19.55 1.80 7.51
N SER A 28 -20.53 1.29 6.75
CA SER A 28 -21.43 0.26 7.27
C SER A 28 -20.66 -1.05 7.51
N GLU A 29 -21.03 -1.75 8.57
CA GLU A 29 -20.45 -3.04 8.94
C GLU A 29 -20.54 -4.04 7.78
N SER A 30 -21.71 -4.12 7.12
CA SER A 30 -21.91 -5.00 5.95
C SER A 30 -20.95 -4.70 4.78
N LEU A 31 -20.56 -3.44 4.61
CA LEU A 31 -19.59 -3.07 3.58
C LEU A 31 -18.16 -3.53 3.97
N LEU A 32 -17.82 -3.42 5.23
CA LEU A 32 -16.50 -3.88 5.72
C LEU A 32 -16.40 -5.41 5.76
N GLU A 33 -17.47 -6.12 6.11
CA GLU A 33 -17.54 -7.59 6.06
C GLU A 33 -17.32 -8.11 4.64
N GLY A 34 -17.98 -7.48 3.65
CA GLY A 34 -17.86 -7.81 2.23
C GLY A 34 -16.71 -7.13 1.49
N LEU A 35 -15.76 -6.51 2.21
CA LEU A 35 -14.73 -5.67 1.60
C LEU A 35 -13.96 -6.39 0.50
N ARG A 36 -13.99 -5.79 -0.69
CA ARG A 36 -13.13 -6.11 -1.83
C ARG A 36 -12.35 -4.87 -2.23
N ILE A 37 -11.07 -5.03 -2.41
CA ILE A 37 -10.19 -3.98 -2.93
C ILE A 37 -10.00 -4.17 -4.42
N TYR A 38 -9.54 -3.13 -5.13
CA TYR A 38 -9.32 -3.21 -6.59
C TYR A 38 -8.46 -4.43 -6.97
N SER A 39 -7.45 -4.73 -6.19
CA SER A 39 -6.51 -5.81 -6.49
C SER A 39 -7.11 -7.21 -6.39
N ASP A 40 -8.24 -7.39 -5.68
CA ASP A 40 -8.99 -8.68 -5.70
C ASP A 40 -9.52 -9.05 -7.09
N TYR A 41 -9.69 -8.06 -7.98
CA TYR A 41 -10.19 -8.26 -9.35
C TYR A 41 -9.07 -8.42 -10.39
N LEU A 42 -7.82 -8.32 -9.97
CA LEU A 42 -6.68 -8.53 -10.87
C LEU A 42 -6.39 -10.03 -11.04
N PRO A 43 -6.01 -10.49 -12.24
CA PRO A 43 -5.68 -11.91 -12.47
C PRO A 43 -4.66 -12.46 -11.48
N LYS A 44 -3.70 -11.64 -11.08
CA LYS A 44 -2.64 -12.02 -10.11
C LYS A 44 -3.17 -12.33 -8.71
N ALA A 45 -4.40 -11.92 -8.36
CA ALA A 45 -5.03 -12.21 -7.08
C ALA A 45 -5.29 -13.72 -6.87
N THR A 46 -5.38 -14.52 -7.92
CA THR A 46 -5.49 -15.98 -7.82
C THR A 46 -4.22 -16.63 -7.28
N GLU A 47 -3.05 -16.03 -7.59
CA GLU A 47 -1.75 -16.48 -7.12
C GLU A 47 -1.40 -15.89 -5.74
N HIS A 48 -1.89 -14.69 -5.46
CA HIS A 48 -1.64 -13.94 -4.22
C HIS A 48 -2.96 -13.48 -3.59
N PRO A 49 -3.75 -14.41 -3.04
CA PRO A 49 -5.03 -14.06 -2.42
C PRO A 49 -4.81 -13.20 -1.16
N PHE A 50 -5.72 -12.25 -0.95
CA PHE A 50 -5.68 -11.40 0.25
C PHE A 50 -6.40 -12.06 1.42
N SER A 51 -5.80 -12.01 2.59
CA SER A 51 -6.51 -12.24 3.86
C SER A 51 -7.44 -11.06 4.17
N PRO A 52 -8.46 -11.23 5.02
CA PRO A 52 -9.28 -10.11 5.48
C PRO A 52 -8.45 -8.95 6.06
N GLY A 53 -7.48 -9.26 6.92
CA GLY A 53 -6.60 -8.24 7.51
C GLY A 53 -5.79 -7.46 6.47
N GLN A 54 -5.29 -8.13 5.43
CA GLN A 54 -4.60 -7.44 4.34
C GLN A 54 -5.54 -6.51 3.56
N ARG A 55 -6.81 -6.90 3.34
CA ARG A 55 -7.80 -6.02 2.71
C ARG A 55 -8.07 -4.79 3.57
N TYR A 56 -8.19 -4.95 4.89
CA TYR A 56 -8.37 -3.82 5.80
C TYR A 56 -7.16 -2.88 5.79
N LEU A 57 -5.93 -3.40 5.76
CA LEU A 57 -4.73 -2.58 5.65
C LEU A 57 -4.68 -1.78 4.33
N HIS A 58 -4.97 -2.39 3.20
CA HIS A 58 -5.09 -1.70 1.91
C HIS A 58 -6.19 -0.63 1.94
N PHE A 59 -7.34 -0.97 2.49
CA PHE A 59 -8.46 -0.03 2.60
C PHE A 59 -8.10 1.16 3.49
N LEU A 60 -7.47 0.94 4.65
CA LEU A 60 -7.02 1.99 5.54
C LEU A 60 -5.97 2.89 4.87
N TRP A 61 -5.05 2.33 4.10
CA TRP A 61 -4.08 3.09 3.33
C TRP A 61 -4.76 4.06 2.36
N ASP A 62 -5.70 3.56 1.57
CA ASP A 62 -6.42 4.37 0.58
C ASP A 62 -7.44 5.35 1.19
N ALA A 63 -8.12 4.95 2.26
CA ALA A 63 -9.12 5.78 2.94
C ALA A 63 -8.45 6.96 3.65
N PHE A 64 -7.25 6.77 4.19
CA PHE A 64 -6.52 7.82 4.89
C PHE A 64 -6.23 9.04 4.00
N ASP A 65 -6.03 8.84 2.71
CA ASP A 65 -5.81 9.95 1.76
C ASP A 65 -7.02 10.90 1.65
N ARG A 66 -8.19 10.49 2.14
CA ARG A 66 -9.42 11.30 2.18
C ARG A 66 -9.68 11.93 3.54
N ALA A 67 -8.89 11.60 4.56
CA ALA A 67 -8.99 12.17 5.89
C ALA A 67 -8.22 13.49 5.97
N LEU A 68 -8.75 14.50 6.67
CA LEU A 68 -8.05 15.77 6.90
C LEU A 68 -6.68 15.56 7.58
N LEU A 69 -6.58 14.56 8.45
CA LEU A 69 -5.33 14.23 9.15
C LEU A 69 -4.21 13.78 8.19
N SER A 70 -4.53 13.38 6.97
CA SER A 70 -3.53 13.04 5.94
C SER A 70 -2.69 14.23 5.50
N LEU A 71 -3.17 15.45 5.74
CA LEU A 71 -2.46 16.71 5.45
C LEU A 71 -1.45 17.08 6.53
N SER A 72 -1.49 16.43 7.69
CA SER A 72 -0.57 16.66 8.80
C SER A 72 0.59 15.66 8.76
N MET A 73 1.75 16.07 8.28
CA MET A 73 2.92 15.16 8.14
C MET A 73 3.32 14.47 9.45
N PRO A 74 3.28 15.13 10.63
CA PRO A 74 3.53 14.47 11.92
C PRO A 74 2.57 13.30 12.22
N ILE A 75 1.40 13.24 11.58
CA ILE A 75 0.42 12.16 11.70
C ILE A 75 0.53 11.22 10.50
N ALA A 76 0.62 11.78 9.30
CA ALA A 76 0.56 11.04 8.05
C ALA A 76 1.72 10.07 7.87
N PHE A 77 2.96 10.49 8.09
CA PHE A 77 4.12 9.62 7.95
C PHE A 77 4.11 8.45 8.93
N PRO A 78 3.92 8.66 10.25
CA PRO A 78 3.81 7.54 11.19
C PRO A 78 2.66 6.60 10.86
N PHE A 79 1.50 7.12 10.47
CA PHE A 79 0.35 6.28 10.15
C PHE A 79 0.63 5.38 8.94
N ARG A 80 1.10 5.94 7.83
CA ARG A 80 1.44 5.15 6.63
C ARG A 80 2.56 4.15 6.89
N ARG A 81 3.55 4.51 7.71
CA ARG A 81 4.59 3.58 8.14
C ARG A 81 4.02 2.40 8.92
N MET A 82 3.12 2.64 9.88
CA MET A 82 2.47 1.56 10.63
C MET A 82 1.70 0.58 9.73
N ILE A 83 1.04 1.08 8.67
CA ILE A 83 0.37 0.22 7.69
C ILE A 83 1.41 -0.54 6.87
N ALA A 84 2.44 0.14 6.34
CA ALA A 84 3.48 -0.46 5.50
C ALA A 84 4.26 -1.57 6.22
N GLU A 85 4.59 -1.38 7.51
CA GLU A 85 5.25 -2.38 8.37
C GLU A 85 4.50 -3.71 8.46
N ARG A 86 3.19 -3.73 8.20
CA ARG A 86 2.30 -4.91 8.29
C ARG A 86 1.81 -5.42 6.95
N LEU A 87 1.87 -4.58 5.94
CA LEU A 87 1.33 -4.86 4.61
C LEU A 87 2.42 -5.22 3.60
N PHE A 88 3.59 -4.57 3.67
CA PHE A 88 4.69 -4.84 2.75
C PHE A 88 5.43 -6.12 3.15
N SER A 89 6.05 -6.78 2.17
CA SER A 89 6.90 -7.95 2.47
C SER A 89 8.12 -7.57 3.32
N ARG A 90 8.58 -6.33 3.19
CA ARG A 90 9.58 -5.70 4.04
C ARG A 90 9.32 -4.20 4.10
N CYS A 91 9.42 -3.62 5.28
CA CYS A 91 9.43 -2.17 5.48
C CYS A 91 10.61 -1.81 6.41
N GLY A 92 11.59 -1.11 5.87
CA GLY A 92 12.77 -0.67 6.61
C GLY A 92 12.49 0.51 7.54
N LYS A 93 13.54 0.91 8.28
CA LYS A 93 13.46 2.04 9.21
C LYS A 93 13.27 3.35 8.45
N ASN A 94 12.62 4.33 9.11
CA ASN A 94 12.41 5.69 8.56
C ASN A 94 11.71 5.73 7.20
N PHE A 95 10.92 4.72 6.86
CA PHE A 95 10.06 4.78 5.68
C PHE A 95 9.06 5.93 5.82
N ASN A 96 8.98 6.78 4.81
CA ASN A 96 8.02 7.87 4.72
C ASN A 96 7.31 7.85 3.36
N ALA A 97 6.03 8.12 3.38
CA ALA A 97 5.21 8.17 2.19
C ALA A 97 4.22 9.34 2.28
N GLU A 98 4.14 10.13 1.23
CA GLU A 98 3.13 11.19 1.07
C GLU A 98 1.79 10.60 0.62
N GLY A 99 0.82 11.47 0.31
CA GLY A 99 -0.53 11.07 -0.09
C GLY A 99 -0.63 10.54 -1.53
N ASN A 100 -1.73 9.87 -1.80
CA ASN A 100 -2.09 9.34 -3.12
C ASN A 100 -1.06 8.38 -3.74
N ILE A 101 -0.35 7.63 -2.89
CA ILE A 101 0.52 6.56 -3.36
C ILE A 101 -0.30 5.29 -3.50
N ARG A 102 -0.25 4.70 -4.69
CA ARG A 102 -1.01 3.50 -5.02
C ARG A 102 -0.10 2.34 -5.38
N PHE A 103 -0.48 1.14 -4.92
CA PHE A 103 0.14 -0.13 -5.29
C PHE A 103 -0.92 -1.24 -5.34
N ASN A 104 -0.64 -2.33 -6.06
CA ASN A 104 -1.62 -3.42 -6.20
C ASN A 104 -1.55 -4.42 -5.03
N PHE A 105 -0.39 -5.02 -4.82
CA PHE A 105 -0.16 -6.08 -3.83
C PHE A 105 0.93 -5.60 -2.87
N GLY A 106 0.55 -5.11 -1.68
CA GLY A 106 1.52 -4.64 -0.69
C GLY A 106 2.49 -5.75 -0.28
N GLN A 107 2.03 -7.00 -0.19
CA GLN A 107 2.86 -8.16 0.11
C GLN A 107 3.93 -8.48 -0.96
N LEU A 108 3.90 -7.85 -2.12
CA LEU A 108 4.91 -7.94 -3.18
C LEU A 108 5.79 -6.68 -3.29
N LEU A 109 5.71 -5.79 -2.30
CA LEU A 109 6.54 -4.59 -2.19
C LEU A 109 7.49 -4.74 -1.01
N ALA A 110 8.78 -4.61 -1.27
CA ALA A 110 9.82 -4.53 -0.25
C ALA A 110 10.51 -3.18 -0.31
N VAL A 111 10.67 -2.51 0.83
CA VAL A 111 11.39 -1.24 0.94
C VAL A 111 12.48 -1.32 1.99
N GLY A 112 13.63 -0.72 1.70
CA GLY A 112 14.78 -0.61 2.60
C GLY A 112 14.62 0.49 3.64
N ASP A 113 15.73 0.83 4.28
CA ASP A 113 15.80 1.91 5.26
C ASP A 113 15.86 3.28 4.55
N ASP A 114 15.33 4.32 5.21
CA ASP A 114 15.38 5.72 4.73
C ASP A 114 14.79 5.93 3.33
N VAL A 115 13.73 5.20 3.01
CA VAL A 115 13.00 5.36 1.74
C VAL A 115 11.93 6.43 1.87
N PHE A 116 11.86 7.31 0.86
CA PHE A 116 10.84 8.33 0.74
C PHE A 116 10.05 8.18 -0.57
N LEU A 117 8.73 8.05 -0.46
CA LEU A 117 7.82 8.04 -1.60
C LEU A 117 7.05 9.36 -1.66
N ASN A 118 7.25 10.13 -2.73
CA ASN A 118 6.51 11.37 -2.95
C ASN A 118 5.11 11.08 -3.50
N ARG A 119 4.25 12.08 -3.36
CA ARG A 119 2.82 12.01 -3.67
C ARG A 119 2.52 11.55 -5.10
N GLY A 120 1.39 10.89 -5.25
CA GLY A 120 0.82 10.55 -6.54
C GLY A 120 1.55 9.44 -7.29
N SER A 121 2.54 8.79 -6.68
CA SER A 121 3.26 7.69 -7.32
C SER A 121 2.39 6.44 -7.42
N PHE A 122 2.55 5.71 -8.53
CA PHE A 122 1.93 4.41 -8.74
C PHE A 122 2.99 3.32 -8.87
N ILE A 123 2.92 2.32 -8.01
CA ILE A 123 3.84 1.19 -7.99
C ILE A 123 3.06 -0.08 -8.33
N ASP A 124 3.13 -0.51 -9.58
CA ASP A 124 2.58 -1.80 -9.97
C ASP A 124 3.44 -2.92 -9.41
N THR A 125 2.94 -3.59 -8.40
CA THR A 125 3.67 -4.63 -7.68
C THR A 125 3.38 -6.05 -8.14
N LYS A 126 2.64 -6.23 -9.24
CA LYS A 126 2.21 -7.56 -9.74
C LYS A 126 3.37 -8.52 -10.04
N GLY A 127 4.52 -8.01 -10.46
CA GLY A 127 5.74 -8.78 -10.69
C GLY A 127 6.74 -8.72 -9.53
N GLY A 128 6.40 -7.99 -8.46
CA GLY A 128 7.29 -7.72 -7.33
C GLY A 128 8.14 -6.47 -7.53
N VAL A 129 8.28 -5.67 -6.46
CA VAL A 129 9.14 -4.47 -6.44
C VAL A 129 10.02 -4.49 -5.20
N MET A 130 11.31 -4.30 -5.39
CA MET A 130 12.29 -4.10 -4.32
C MET A 130 12.90 -2.72 -4.44
N ILE A 131 12.82 -1.95 -3.37
CA ILE A 131 13.42 -0.62 -3.25
C ILE A 131 14.51 -0.68 -2.18
N GLY A 132 15.73 -0.35 -2.53
CA GLY A 132 16.90 -0.36 -1.65
C GLY A 132 16.85 0.72 -0.57
N ASN A 133 17.99 0.98 0.05
CA ASN A 133 18.12 1.94 1.14
C ASN A 133 18.37 3.36 0.60
N ALA A 134 17.97 4.38 1.35
CA ALA A 134 18.18 5.80 1.03
C ALA A 134 17.66 6.21 -0.36
N VAL A 135 16.56 5.57 -0.81
CA VAL A 135 15.95 5.82 -2.11
C VAL A 135 14.87 6.90 -2.00
N GLY A 136 14.85 7.83 -2.94
CA GLY A 136 13.77 8.79 -3.14
C GLY A 136 13.01 8.51 -4.42
N ILE A 137 11.70 8.29 -4.32
CA ILE A 137 10.79 8.21 -5.48
C ILE A 137 10.09 9.55 -5.61
N GLY A 138 10.26 10.19 -6.76
CA GLY A 138 9.70 11.52 -7.05
C GLY A 138 8.18 11.53 -7.18
N GLU A 139 7.63 12.74 -7.33
CA GLU A 139 6.18 12.92 -7.51
C GLU A 139 5.71 12.28 -8.81
N PHE A 140 4.54 11.62 -8.75
CA PHE A 140 3.86 11.04 -9.91
C PHE A 140 4.67 9.99 -10.69
N VAL A 141 5.71 9.43 -10.10
CA VAL A 141 6.48 8.33 -10.69
C VAL A 141 5.57 7.13 -10.90
N ARG A 142 5.77 6.45 -12.03
CA ARG A 142 5.06 5.22 -12.41
C ARG A 142 6.05 4.08 -12.57
N ILE A 143 5.90 3.03 -11.77
CA ILE A 143 6.69 1.80 -11.88
C ILE A 143 5.77 0.69 -12.34
N PHE A 144 6.12 0.02 -13.43
CA PHE A 144 5.36 -1.09 -13.98
C PHE A 144 6.17 -2.38 -13.97
N THR A 145 5.55 -3.47 -13.54
CA THR A 145 6.13 -4.81 -13.45
C THR A 145 5.44 -5.82 -14.36
N HIS A 146 4.55 -5.35 -15.23
CA HIS A 146 3.88 -6.22 -16.21
C HIS A 146 3.84 -5.59 -17.60
N ALA A 147 3.75 -6.44 -18.60
CA ALA A 147 3.49 -6.08 -19.97
C ALA A 147 2.40 -6.96 -20.56
N HIS A 148 1.74 -6.48 -21.60
CA HIS A 148 0.82 -7.25 -22.42
C HIS A 148 1.49 -7.64 -23.73
N SER A 149 1.11 -8.80 -24.27
CA SER A 149 1.50 -9.17 -25.63
C SER A 149 0.84 -8.21 -26.63
N GLU A 150 1.61 -7.78 -27.62
CA GLU A 150 1.10 -6.92 -28.70
C GLU A 150 0.04 -7.63 -29.56
N SER A 151 0.16 -8.94 -29.75
CA SER A 151 -0.73 -9.73 -30.59
C SER A 151 -1.89 -10.36 -29.83
N ILE A 152 -1.70 -10.72 -28.55
CA ILE A 152 -2.71 -11.40 -27.73
C ILE A 152 -2.83 -10.68 -26.39
N HIS A 153 -3.73 -9.71 -26.31
CA HIS A 153 -3.87 -8.82 -25.14
C HIS A 153 -4.16 -9.55 -23.81
N SER A 154 -4.73 -10.76 -23.85
CA SER A 154 -4.94 -11.57 -22.66
C SER A 154 -3.65 -12.18 -22.08
N VAL A 155 -2.60 -12.31 -22.90
CA VAL A 155 -1.29 -12.80 -22.46
C VAL A 155 -0.55 -11.66 -21.75
N ARG A 156 -0.13 -11.94 -20.52
CA ARG A 156 0.62 -11.00 -19.68
C ARG A 156 1.93 -11.62 -19.23
N THR A 157 2.96 -10.81 -19.21
CA THR A 157 4.25 -11.15 -18.59
C THR A 157 4.47 -10.30 -17.34
N TYR A 158 5.15 -10.87 -16.36
CA TYR A 158 5.47 -10.18 -15.11
C TYR A 158 6.98 -10.29 -14.87
N SER A 159 7.61 -9.17 -14.53
CA SER A 159 9.04 -9.11 -14.22
C SER A 159 9.26 -8.23 -13.01
N PRO A 160 10.10 -8.64 -12.07
CA PRO A 160 10.41 -7.83 -10.90
C PRO A 160 11.16 -6.57 -11.30
N VAL A 161 10.96 -5.51 -10.51
CA VAL A 161 11.74 -4.27 -10.60
C VAL A 161 12.54 -4.11 -9.32
N THR A 162 13.83 -3.85 -9.46
CA THR A 162 14.73 -3.54 -8.34
C THR A 162 15.31 -2.14 -8.51
N ILE A 163 15.10 -1.30 -7.51
CA ILE A 163 15.70 0.04 -7.42
C ILE A 163 16.81 -0.07 -6.38
N GLN A 164 18.05 0.21 -6.81
CA GLN A 164 19.24 0.06 -5.98
C GLN A 164 19.33 1.16 -4.92
N ASP A 165 20.17 0.94 -3.91
CA ASP A 165 20.43 1.90 -2.85
C ASP A 165 20.84 3.28 -3.43
N TYR A 166 20.44 4.34 -2.72
CA TYR A 166 20.74 5.75 -3.05
C TYR A 166 20.13 6.28 -4.35
N ALA A 167 19.31 5.51 -5.07
CA ALA A 167 18.68 5.98 -6.29
C ALA A 167 17.69 7.12 -6.03
N LYS A 168 17.61 8.03 -7.01
CA LYS A 168 16.58 9.07 -7.10
C LYS A 168 15.86 8.88 -8.44
N VAL A 169 14.56 8.64 -8.37
CA VAL A 169 13.71 8.30 -9.51
C VAL A 169 12.66 9.38 -9.70
#